data_0a73918bf9ee2855256566c7aae89ca1
#
_entry.id   0a73918bf9ee2855256566c7aae89ca1
#
_cell.length_a   1.000
_cell.length_b   1.000
_cell.length_c   1.000
_cell.angle_alpha   90.00
_cell.angle_beta   90.00
_cell.angle_gamma   90.00
#
_symmetry.space_group_name_H-M   'P 1'
#
loop_
_entity.id
_entity.type
_entity.pdbx_description
1 polymer ?
#
loop_
_entity_poly.entity_id
_entity_poly.type
_entity_poly.pdbx_seq_one_letter_code
_entity_poly.pdbx_strand_id
1 'polypeptide(L)'
;MMMFHNCRINNYLITSQIGEGAYGLVYRALDIRTDRQYAIKAVVQSYGVSKEADMGNDKIHKNSVKLQKKLAKLFKEAKNVVRVPSIDLESIENMSEEDFKKLPHYKEISLHLRVHHHKNIVTIHEVLQSAVCTFIVMDYYPTDLFTSIVDNRHFVTNGLLVKKVFLQICSALNYCHEHGIYHCDIKPENLLLDTEDNVFLCDFGLSTTSTYIKPNVCIGSSYYMPPERISFDGRVSSSKSGGHKLGKVCPSCNGDLWSLGIILINLTCIRNPWLKADKTEDNTYYYFTKDPNILKQILPLSDDFYSLLSKILQVNPKNRMSLQELMKEVSSITSFTNEGPLSKVPPLSKSVYEKFVSPVDNTNENLSPKSYVYMHDSKAAKNLSYTSSSEEEDGIKEGIDDDNGSRSGSFGTLDTDTGLHSSFTSTSCESDNECSKISNKFSLFEKKFNELRMSSSSLTN
;
A
#
# COMPACT_ATOMS: atom_id res chain seq x y z
N MET A 1 -23.18 -1.58 9.08
CA MET A 1 -24.00 -0.77 8.14
C MET A 1 -23.06 0.05 7.29
N MET A 2 -22.99 -0.16 5.98
CA MET A 2 -22.07 0.58 5.09
C MET A 2 -22.50 2.04 5.04
N MET A 3 -21.73 2.94 5.64
CA MET A 3 -22.15 4.31 5.98
C MET A 3 -22.43 5.21 4.77
N PHE A 4 -21.93 4.90 3.57
CA PHE A 4 -22.09 5.71 2.35
C PHE A 4 -22.52 4.87 1.13
N HIS A 5 -23.05 3.68 1.34
CA HIS A 5 -23.59 2.88 0.24
C HIS A 5 -24.70 3.64 -0.47
N ASN A 6 -24.66 3.72 -1.79
CA ASN A 6 -25.54 4.53 -2.66
C ASN A 6 -25.33 6.05 -2.58
N CYS A 7 -24.32 6.56 -1.91
CA CYS A 7 -23.89 7.94 -2.07
C CYS A 7 -23.09 8.11 -3.36
N ARG A 8 -23.22 9.28 -4.00
CA ARG A 8 -22.57 9.57 -5.28
C ARG A 8 -21.78 10.88 -5.22
N ILE A 9 -20.56 10.84 -5.75
CA ILE A 9 -19.71 12.00 -5.99
C ILE A 9 -19.60 12.15 -7.52
N ASN A 10 -20.15 13.22 -8.08
CA ASN A 10 -20.29 13.39 -9.53
C ASN A 10 -20.93 12.15 -10.20
N ASN A 11 -20.18 11.41 -11.02
CA ASN A 11 -20.58 10.14 -11.65
C ASN A 11 -20.16 8.89 -10.85
N TYR A 12 -19.43 9.03 -9.75
CA TYR A 12 -18.89 7.90 -8.98
C TYR A 12 -19.86 7.47 -7.87
N LEU A 13 -20.48 6.31 -8.01
CA LEU A 13 -21.33 5.67 -7.00
C LEU A 13 -20.49 4.92 -5.98
N ILE A 14 -20.52 5.31 -4.72
CA ILE A 14 -19.79 4.63 -3.65
C ILE A 14 -20.44 3.27 -3.38
N THR A 15 -19.65 2.19 -3.47
CA THR A 15 -20.10 0.82 -3.23
C THR A 15 -19.64 0.27 -1.89
N SER A 16 -18.44 0.60 -1.42
CA SER A 16 -17.90 0.16 -0.13
C SER A 16 -16.76 1.07 0.33
N GLN A 17 -16.50 1.06 1.64
CA GLN A 17 -15.23 1.56 2.18
C GLN A 17 -14.23 0.41 2.12
N ILE A 18 -13.02 0.67 1.60
CA ILE A 18 -11.95 -0.32 1.39
C ILE A 18 -10.67 0.01 2.17
N GLY A 19 -10.57 1.22 2.71
CA GLY A 19 -9.40 1.61 3.49
C GLY A 19 -9.67 2.75 4.47
N GLU A 20 -8.87 2.78 5.52
CA GLU A 20 -8.80 3.86 6.49
C GLU A 20 -7.33 4.06 6.86
N GLY A 21 -6.83 5.27 6.74
CA GLY A 21 -5.43 5.59 7.01
C GLY A 21 -5.25 6.93 7.72
N ALA A 22 -4.00 7.24 8.03
CA ALA A 22 -3.60 8.48 8.73
C ALA A 22 -4.08 9.75 8.01
N TYR A 23 -4.19 9.67 6.70
CA TYR A 23 -4.44 10.83 5.82
C TYR A 23 -5.85 10.87 5.24
N GLY A 24 -6.67 9.83 5.43
CA GLY A 24 -8.02 9.84 4.86
C GLY A 24 -8.73 8.49 4.86
N LEU A 25 -9.83 8.45 4.12
CA LEU A 25 -10.69 7.29 3.93
C LEU A 25 -10.69 6.90 2.46
N VAL A 26 -10.64 5.61 2.17
CA VAL A 26 -10.64 5.09 0.79
C VAL A 26 -11.92 4.31 0.53
N TYR A 27 -12.57 4.63 -0.57
CA TYR A 27 -13.82 4.02 -1.01
C TYR A 27 -13.64 3.35 -2.37
N ARG A 28 -14.27 2.22 -2.56
CA ARG A 28 -14.51 1.63 -3.88
C ARG A 28 -15.75 2.32 -4.47
N ALA A 29 -15.67 2.73 -5.71
CA ALA A 29 -16.75 3.40 -6.42
C ALA A 29 -16.90 2.85 -7.84
N LEU A 30 -18.13 2.92 -8.37
CA LEU A 30 -18.46 2.59 -9.75
C LEU A 30 -18.73 3.89 -10.50
N ASP A 31 -18.05 4.12 -11.61
CA ASP A 31 -18.42 5.17 -12.54
C ASP A 31 -19.67 4.73 -13.33
N ILE A 32 -20.81 5.38 -13.06
CA ILE A 32 -22.10 5.03 -13.69
C ILE A 32 -22.18 5.34 -15.19
N ARG A 33 -21.18 6.01 -15.77
CA ARG A 33 -21.11 6.31 -17.21
C ARG A 33 -20.35 5.23 -17.98
N THR A 34 -19.31 4.65 -17.37
CA THR A 34 -18.38 3.75 -18.04
C THR A 34 -18.43 2.32 -17.51
N ASP A 35 -19.16 2.10 -16.41
CA ASP A 35 -19.24 0.84 -15.66
C ASP A 35 -17.86 0.35 -15.12
N ARG A 36 -16.88 1.27 -15.03
CA ARG A 36 -15.54 0.99 -14.49
C ARG A 36 -15.47 1.28 -12.99
N GLN A 37 -14.68 0.47 -12.30
CA GLN A 37 -14.42 0.63 -10.87
C GLN A 37 -13.21 1.51 -10.61
N TYR A 38 -13.32 2.34 -9.58
CA TYR A 38 -12.27 3.25 -9.13
C TYR A 38 -12.12 3.19 -7.62
N ALA A 39 -10.95 3.56 -7.12
CA ALA A 39 -10.72 3.89 -5.73
C ALA A 39 -10.81 5.41 -5.55
N ILE A 40 -11.53 5.87 -4.52
CA ILE A 40 -11.63 7.29 -4.18
C ILE A 40 -11.08 7.51 -2.79
N LYS A 41 -9.92 8.18 -2.70
CA LYS A 41 -9.30 8.60 -1.43
C LYS A 41 -9.83 9.98 -1.05
N ALA A 42 -10.54 10.08 0.09
CA ALA A 42 -11.00 11.34 0.66
C ALA A 42 -9.96 11.85 1.66
N VAL A 43 -9.32 12.98 1.36
CA VAL A 43 -8.24 13.58 2.16
C VAL A 43 -8.73 14.86 2.83
N VAL A 44 -8.46 15.02 4.12
CA VAL A 44 -8.85 16.24 4.87
C VAL A 44 -7.99 17.42 4.40
N GLN A 45 -8.64 18.51 4.10
CA GLN A 45 -7.97 19.80 3.93
C GLN A 45 -7.54 20.33 5.29
N SER A 46 -6.28 20.17 5.63
CA SER A 46 -5.75 20.74 6.86
C SER A 46 -5.38 22.20 6.65
N TYR A 47 -6.24 23.09 7.14
CA TYR A 47 -5.86 24.47 7.39
C TYR A 47 -5.22 24.55 8.78
N GLY A 48 -3.90 24.65 8.84
CA GLY A 48 -3.16 24.91 10.09
C GLY A 48 -2.07 23.89 10.41
N VAL A 49 -0.87 24.40 10.49
CA VAL A 49 0.37 23.69 10.86
C VAL A 49 0.28 23.26 12.32
N SER A 50 -0.20 22.06 12.58
CA SER A 50 0.14 21.37 13.83
C SER A 50 1.48 20.69 13.62
N LYS A 51 2.48 21.03 14.46
CA LYS A 51 3.83 20.42 14.44
C LYS A 51 3.71 18.90 14.53
N GLU A 52 4.12 18.22 13.49
CA GLU A 52 3.81 16.83 13.13
C GLU A 52 4.62 15.76 13.86
N ALA A 53 5.21 16.06 15.01
CA ALA A 53 6.17 15.13 15.62
C ALA A 53 5.55 14.00 16.46
N ASP A 54 4.20 13.93 16.62
CA ASP A 54 3.59 12.96 17.55
C ASP A 54 2.19 12.49 17.10
N MET A 55 2.15 11.75 15.98
CA MET A 55 0.91 11.16 15.46
C MET A 55 0.76 9.72 15.97
N GLY A 56 0.44 9.54 17.25
CA GLY A 56 0.04 8.22 17.77
C GLY A 56 -1.28 7.72 17.12
N ASN A 57 -1.47 6.38 17.09
CA ASN A 57 -2.64 5.70 16.49
C ASN A 57 -4.00 6.32 16.93
N ASP A 58 -4.09 6.85 18.16
CA ASP A 58 -5.30 7.50 18.66
C ASP A 58 -5.66 8.79 17.92
N LYS A 59 -4.67 9.55 17.43
CA LYS A 59 -4.93 10.79 16.65
C LYS A 59 -5.38 10.46 15.23
N ILE A 60 -4.80 9.42 14.62
CA ILE A 60 -5.15 8.92 13.29
C ILE A 60 -6.63 8.53 13.28
N HIS A 61 -7.04 7.67 14.19
CA HIS A 61 -8.44 7.24 14.32
C HIS A 61 -9.40 8.40 14.58
N LYS A 62 -9.02 9.35 15.43
CA LYS A 62 -9.82 10.57 15.67
C LYS A 62 -10.02 11.42 14.42
N ASN A 63 -9.00 11.52 13.56
CA ASN A 63 -9.10 12.27 12.30
C ASN A 63 -10.01 11.57 11.29
N SER A 64 -9.92 10.26 11.14
CA SER A 64 -10.79 9.47 10.28
C SER A 64 -12.26 9.56 10.71
N VAL A 65 -12.55 9.40 12.01
CA VAL A 65 -13.91 9.55 12.56
C VAL A 65 -14.45 10.97 12.33
N LYS A 66 -13.60 12.00 12.48
CA LYS A 66 -14.00 13.40 12.21
C LYS A 66 -14.31 13.62 10.74
N LEU A 67 -13.50 13.05 9.83
CA LEU A 67 -13.74 13.11 8.38
C LEU A 67 -15.05 12.39 8.04
N GLN A 68 -15.27 11.18 8.56
CA GLN A 68 -16.48 10.40 8.37
C GLN A 68 -17.75 11.20 8.76
N LYS A 69 -17.73 11.87 9.92
CA LYS A 69 -18.84 12.73 10.37
C LYS A 69 -19.08 13.91 9.42
N LYS A 70 -18.00 14.55 8.92
CA LYS A 70 -18.11 15.64 7.95
C LYS A 70 -18.70 15.17 6.62
N LEU A 71 -18.25 14.00 6.11
CA LEU A 71 -18.78 13.39 4.89
C LEU A 71 -20.25 13.01 5.04
N ALA A 72 -20.63 12.44 6.20
CA ALA A 72 -22.03 12.10 6.48
C ALA A 72 -22.94 13.33 6.42
N LYS A 73 -22.47 14.45 6.99
CA LYS A 73 -23.19 15.74 6.90
C LYS A 73 -23.31 16.22 5.45
N LEU A 74 -22.18 16.21 4.71
CA LEU A 74 -22.13 16.63 3.30
C LEU A 74 -23.11 15.82 2.43
N PHE A 75 -23.11 14.49 2.54
CA PHE A 75 -24.01 13.63 1.77
C PHE A 75 -25.48 13.82 2.18
N LYS A 76 -25.77 13.99 3.48
CA LYS A 76 -27.14 14.27 3.94
C LYS A 76 -27.68 15.58 3.37
N GLU A 77 -26.90 16.66 3.41
CA GLU A 77 -27.27 17.96 2.86
C GLU A 77 -27.45 17.92 1.34
N ALA A 78 -26.63 17.15 0.64
CA ALA A 78 -26.68 16.96 -0.81
C ALA A 78 -27.67 15.86 -1.27
N LYS A 79 -28.50 15.31 -0.39
CA LYS A 79 -29.43 14.20 -0.71
C LYS A 79 -28.72 13.02 -1.38
N ASN A 80 -27.58 12.63 -0.86
CA ASN A 80 -26.69 11.56 -1.33
C ASN A 80 -26.01 11.79 -2.69
N VAL A 81 -26.13 12.96 -3.30
CA VAL A 81 -25.50 13.30 -4.58
C VAL A 81 -24.70 14.59 -4.44
N VAL A 82 -23.41 14.44 -4.25
CA VAL A 82 -22.46 15.55 -4.14
C VAL A 82 -21.92 15.87 -5.53
N ARG A 83 -22.02 17.13 -5.94
CA ARG A 83 -21.42 17.64 -7.18
C ARG A 83 -20.31 18.60 -6.81
N VAL A 84 -19.10 18.32 -7.29
CA VAL A 84 -17.88 19.07 -6.96
C VAL A 84 -17.05 19.29 -8.23
N PRO A 85 -16.35 20.43 -8.33
CA PRO A 85 -15.48 20.70 -9.47
C PRO A 85 -14.28 19.77 -9.45
N SER A 86 -13.81 19.43 -10.64
CA SER A 86 -12.51 18.84 -10.89
C SER A 86 -11.43 19.92 -10.91
N ILE A 87 -10.26 19.59 -10.39
CA ILE A 87 -9.08 20.46 -10.46
C ILE A 87 -8.19 19.92 -11.57
N ASP A 88 -7.59 20.83 -12.32
CA ASP A 88 -6.62 20.48 -13.33
C ASP A 88 -5.39 19.79 -12.70
N LEU A 89 -5.09 18.58 -13.17
CA LEU A 89 -3.99 17.77 -12.63
C LEU A 89 -2.63 18.38 -12.90
N GLU A 90 -2.44 19.00 -14.06
CA GLU A 90 -1.18 19.66 -14.42
C GLU A 90 -0.89 20.84 -13.48
N SER A 91 -1.92 21.57 -13.05
CA SER A 91 -1.79 22.64 -12.07
C SER A 91 -1.32 22.15 -10.71
N ILE A 92 -1.74 20.93 -10.29
CA ILE A 92 -1.32 20.32 -9.02
C ILE A 92 0.10 19.74 -9.17
N GLU A 93 0.41 19.09 -10.27
CA GLU A 93 1.71 18.49 -10.54
C GLU A 93 2.83 19.54 -10.47
N ASN A 94 2.57 20.73 -11.02
CA ASN A 94 3.54 21.83 -11.11
C ASN A 94 3.53 22.77 -9.87
N MET A 95 2.83 22.43 -8.78
CA MET A 95 2.85 23.21 -7.54
C MET A 95 4.24 23.34 -6.95
N SER A 96 4.53 24.52 -6.43
CA SER A 96 5.81 24.84 -5.76
C SER A 96 5.81 24.44 -4.28
N GLU A 97 7.01 24.39 -3.67
CA GLU A 97 7.15 24.19 -2.22
C GLU A 97 6.45 25.30 -1.39
N GLU A 98 6.31 26.52 -1.93
CA GLU A 98 5.55 27.61 -1.31
C GLU A 98 4.06 27.33 -1.30
N ASP A 99 3.51 26.71 -2.36
CA ASP A 99 2.12 26.31 -2.44
C ASP A 99 1.82 25.18 -1.46
N PHE A 100 2.73 24.23 -1.28
CA PHE A 100 2.58 23.15 -0.29
C PHE A 100 2.58 23.65 1.16
N LYS A 101 3.24 24.78 1.46
CA LYS A 101 3.13 25.41 2.79
C LYS A 101 1.72 25.90 3.07
N LYS A 102 1.00 26.34 2.04
CA LYS A 102 -0.38 26.83 2.14
C LYS A 102 -1.40 25.68 2.06
N LEU A 103 -1.12 24.69 1.23
CA LEU A 103 -2.01 23.58 0.88
C LEU A 103 -1.27 22.23 1.01
N PRO A 104 -0.88 21.80 2.22
CA PRO A 104 0.00 20.66 2.43
C PRO A 104 -0.56 19.34 1.92
N HIS A 105 -1.88 19.18 1.83
CA HIS A 105 -2.52 17.97 1.31
C HIS A 105 -2.30 17.76 -0.20
N TYR A 106 -1.93 18.80 -0.96
CA TYR A 106 -1.59 18.64 -2.38
C TYR A 106 -0.17 18.10 -2.61
N LYS A 107 0.71 18.11 -1.61
CA LYS A 107 2.06 17.62 -1.75
C LYS A 107 2.09 16.13 -2.14
N GLU A 108 1.31 15.30 -1.45
CA GLU A 108 1.17 13.88 -1.78
C GLU A 108 0.68 13.70 -3.22
N ILE A 109 -0.37 14.43 -3.60
CA ILE A 109 -0.99 14.34 -4.94
C ILE A 109 0.00 14.76 -6.02
N SER A 110 0.70 15.88 -5.84
CA SER A 110 1.70 16.38 -6.79
C SER A 110 2.86 15.38 -6.97
N LEU A 111 3.40 14.83 -5.87
CA LEU A 111 4.49 13.84 -5.97
C LEU A 111 4.03 12.57 -6.70
N HIS A 112 2.80 12.12 -6.44
CA HIS A 112 2.22 10.96 -7.12
C HIS A 112 1.99 11.23 -8.62
N LEU A 113 1.45 12.40 -8.99
CA LEU A 113 1.21 12.79 -10.38
C LEU A 113 2.50 12.79 -11.22
N ARG A 114 3.62 13.23 -10.67
CA ARG A 114 4.92 13.24 -11.38
C ARG A 114 5.41 11.85 -11.81
N VAL A 115 4.89 10.78 -11.21
CA VAL A 115 5.33 9.40 -11.47
C VAL A 115 4.21 8.45 -11.86
N HIS A 116 2.95 8.85 -11.85
CA HIS A 116 1.79 7.98 -12.09
C HIS A 116 1.69 7.43 -13.52
N HIS A 117 2.56 7.89 -14.43
CA HIS A 117 2.63 7.37 -15.80
C HIS A 117 3.37 6.02 -15.91
N HIS A 118 4.09 5.58 -14.88
CA HIS A 118 4.72 4.28 -14.87
C HIS A 118 3.66 3.17 -14.75
N LYS A 119 3.78 2.10 -15.57
CA LYS A 119 2.80 1.01 -15.62
C LYS A 119 2.53 0.30 -14.29
N ASN A 120 3.51 0.31 -13.37
CA ASN A 120 3.42 -0.30 -12.05
C ASN A 120 3.26 0.73 -10.92
N ILE A 121 2.70 1.90 -11.23
CA ILE A 121 2.27 2.90 -10.25
C ILE A 121 0.78 3.18 -10.47
N VAL A 122 0.02 3.30 -9.38
CA VAL A 122 -1.42 3.60 -9.43
C VAL A 122 -1.65 4.91 -10.16
N THR A 123 -2.56 4.91 -11.15
CA THR A 123 -2.89 6.10 -11.93
C THR A 123 -3.91 6.96 -11.19
N ILE A 124 -3.65 8.27 -11.09
CA ILE A 124 -4.65 9.27 -10.68
C ILE A 124 -5.40 9.73 -11.92
N HIS A 125 -6.73 9.64 -11.91
CA HIS A 125 -7.58 10.04 -13.02
C HIS A 125 -8.20 11.41 -12.83
N GLU A 126 -8.57 11.76 -11.59
CA GLU A 126 -9.27 13.01 -11.30
C GLU A 126 -9.04 13.44 -9.85
N VAL A 127 -8.97 14.74 -9.61
CA VAL A 127 -8.93 15.33 -8.26
C VAL A 127 -10.13 16.27 -8.14
N LEU A 128 -11.00 15.97 -7.17
CA LEU A 128 -12.25 16.69 -6.97
C LEU A 128 -12.20 17.48 -5.66
N GLN A 129 -12.58 18.75 -5.72
CA GLN A 129 -12.50 19.68 -4.59
C GLN A 129 -13.87 19.93 -3.96
N SER A 130 -14.04 19.59 -2.69
CA SER A 130 -15.22 19.98 -1.90
C SER A 130 -14.84 20.97 -0.79
N ALA A 131 -15.83 21.54 -0.14
CA ALA A 131 -15.60 22.39 1.04
C ALA A 131 -15.11 21.62 2.28
N VAL A 132 -15.17 20.27 2.25
CA VAL A 132 -14.90 19.40 3.40
C VAL A 132 -13.58 18.65 3.25
N CYS A 133 -13.30 18.17 2.04
CA CYS A 133 -12.14 17.35 1.72
C CYS A 133 -11.84 17.40 0.22
N THR A 134 -10.68 16.91 -0.15
CA THR A 134 -10.28 16.62 -1.53
C THR A 134 -10.50 15.14 -1.79
N PHE A 135 -11.14 14.80 -2.92
CA PHE A 135 -11.30 13.43 -3.38
C PHE A 135 -10.32 13.15 -4.51
N ILE A 136 -9.55 12.08 -4.39
CA ILE A 136 -8.60 11.61 -5.39
C ILE A 136 -9.17 10.35 -6.02
N VAL A 137 -9.51 10.41 -7.30
CA VAL A 137 -10.03 9.27 -8.07
C VAL A 137 -8.86 8.59 -8.75
N MET A 138 -8.67 7.30 -8.48
CA MET A 138 -7.55 6.51 -8.98
C MET A 138 -7.97 5.09 -9.36
N ASP A 139 -7.10 4.35 -10.02
CA ASP A 139 -7.35 2.95 -10.35
C ASP A 139 -7.69 2.15 -9.08
N TYR A 140 -8.63 1.22 -9.23
CA TYR A 140 -9.00 0.26 -8.21
C TYR A 140 -8.33 -1.09 -8.46
N TYR A 141 -7.74 -1.64 -7.42
CA TYR A 141 -7.18 -3.00 -7.40
C TYR A 141 -7.84 -3.84 -6.32
N PRO A 142 -8.11 -5.15 -6.58
CA PRO A 142 -8.92 -5.98 -5.69
C PRO A 142 -8.23 -6.39 -4.39
N THR A 143 -6.90 -6.40 -4.37
CA THR A 143 -6.12 -6.85 -3.22
C THR A 143 -4.80 -6.09 -3.11
N ASP A 144 -4.15 -6.21 -1.96
CA ASP A 144 -2.80 -5.74 -1.69
C ASP A 144 -1.83 -6.91 -1.50
N LEU A 145 -0.53 -6.58 -1.48
CA LEU A 145 0.52 -7.58 -1.35
C LEU A 145 0.55 -8.20 0.05
N PHE A 146 0.13 -7.47 1.11
CA PHE A 146 0.06 -8.01 2.45
C PHE A 146 -0.94 -9.16 2.53
N THR A 147 -2.19 -8.93 2.08
CA THR A 147 -3.25 -9.94 2.00
C THR A 147 -2.79 -11.15 1.18
N SER A 148 -2.14 -10.92 0.04
CA SER A 148 -1.65 -11.99 -0.84
C SER A 148 -0.53 -12.82 -0.21
N ILE A 149 0.38 -12.20 0.56
CA ILE A 149 1.46 -12.91 1.26
C ILE A 149 0.95 -13.66 2.48
N VAL A 150 0.22 -12.96 3.37
CA VAL A 150 -0.08 -13.45 4.72
C VAL A 150 -1.31 -14.33 4.73
N ASP A 151 -2.42 -13.84 4.15
CA ASP A 151 -3.71 -14.52 4.21
C ASP A 151 -3.82 -15.62 3.14
N ASN A 152 -3.39 -15.31 1.90
CA ASN A 152 -3.53 -16.23 0.78
C ASN A 152 -2.30 -17.13 0.57
N ARG A 153 -1.13 -16.81 1.15
CA ARG A 153 0.15 -17.52 0.96
C ARG A 153 0.50 -17.75 -0.51
N HIS A 154 0.18 -16.77 -1.35
CA HIS A 154 0.14 -16.90 -2.80
C HIS A 154 1.52 -17.16 -3.45
N PHE A 155 2.61 -16.74 -2.81
CA PHE A 155 3.96 -16.74 -3.39
C PHE A 155 4.82 -17.95 -3.04
N VAL A 156 4.45 -18.75 -2.04
CA VAL A 156 5.31 -19.79 -1.44
C VAL A 156 5.68 -20.96 -2.38
N THR A 157 4.93 -21.13 -3.46
CA THR A 157 5.12 -22.22 -4.42
C THR A 157 5.67 -21.78 -5.77
N ASN A 158 5.76 -20.47 -6.01
CA ASN A 158 6.06 -19.94 -7.34
C ASN A 158 7.18 -18.89 -7.32
N GLY A 159 8.41 -19.33 -7.47
CA GLY A 159 9.58 -18.43 -7.48
C GLY A 159 9.63 -17.49 -8.69
N LEU A 160 9.02 -17.85 -9.83
CA LEU A 160 8.91 -16.93 -10.97
C LEU A 160 7.95 -15.79 -10.68
N LEU A 161 6.86 -16.07 -9.95
CA LEU A 161 5.93 -15.04 -9.49
C LEU A 161 6.58 -14.10 -8.47
N VAL A 162 7.37 -14.64 -7.54
CA VAL A 162 8.20 -13.83 -6.62
C VAL A 162 9.09 -12.86 -7.41
N LYS A 163 9.81 -13.38 -8.43
CA LYS A 163 10.66 -12.53 -9.29
C LYS A 163 9.85 -11.48 -10.04
N LYS A 164 8.71 -11.87 -10.66
CA LYS A 164 7.84 -10.94 -11.40
C LYS A 164 7.44 -9.77 -10.53
N VAL A 165 6.77 -10.05 -9.42
CA VAL A 165 6.24 -9.02 -8.52
C VAL A 165 7.36 -8.16 -7.95
N PHE A 166 8.45 -8.77 -7.48
CA PHE A 166 9.56 -8.01 -6.91
C PHE A 166 10.26 -7.09 -7.93
N LEU A 167 10.47 -7.56 -9.16
CA LEU A 167 11.08 -6.75 -10.22
C LEU A 167 10.17 -5.60 -10.68
N GLN A 168 8.85 -5.81 -10.69
CA GLN A 168 7.90 -4.74 -10.98
C GLN A 168 7.91 -3.66 -9.87
N ILE A 169 8.02 -4.05 -8.58
CA ILE A 169 8.20 -3.11 -7.47
C ILE A 169 9.50 -2.31 -7.66
N CYS A 170 10.59 -3.00 -7.96
CA CYS A 170 11.87 -2.34 -8.21
C CYS A 170 11.82 -1.38 -9.40
N SER A 171 11.12 -1.75 -10.48
CA SER A 171 10.93 -0.90 -11.66
C SER A 171 10.18 0.38 -11.32
N ALA A 172 9.05 0.29 -10.61
CA ALA A 172 8.28 1.43 -10.14
C ALA A 172 9.12 2.35 -9.25
N LEU A 173 9.86 1.77 -8.32
CA LEU A 173 10.70 2.52 -7.40
C LEU A 173 11.89 3.18 -8.10
N ASN A 174 12.53 2.48 -9.06
CA ASN A 174 13.61 3.06 -9.86
C ASN A 174 13.11 4.28 -10.65
N TYR A 175 11.93 4.18 -11.24
CA TYR A 175 11.30 5.30 -11.95
C TYR A 175 11.05 6.48 -11.00
N CYS A 176 10.55 6.24 -9.78
CA CYS A 176 10.41 7.29 -8.77
C CYS A 176 11.76 7.96 -8.47
N HIS A 177 12.81 7.18 -8.20
CA HIS A 177 14.14 7.69 -7.88
C HIS A 177 14.77 8.50 -9.02
N GLU A 178 14.57 8.10 -10.28
CA GLU A 178 15.01 8.83 -11.48
C GLU A 178 14.30 10.18 -11.61
N HIS A 179 13.05 10.30 -11.12
CA HIS A 179 12.30 11.55 -11.04
C HIS A 179 12.55 12.33 -9.73
N GLY A 180 13.56 11.94 -8.95
CA GLY A 180 13.92 12.60 -7.70
C GLY A 180 12.88 12.46 -6.59
N ILE A 181 12.04 11.41 -6.65
CA ILE A 181 11.01 11.11 -5.65
C ILE A 181 11.39 9.85 -4.88
N TYR A 182 11.48 9.96 -3.57
CA TYR A 182 11.78 8.86 -2.64
C TYR A 182 10.52 8.53 -1.86
N HIS A 183 10.09 7.25 -1.90
CA HIS A 183 8.78 6.85 -1.40
C HIS A 183 8.69 6.87 0.12
N CYS A 184 9.71 6.38 0.81
CA CYS A 184 9.87 6.42 2.27
C CYS A 184 8.88 5.57 3.09
N ASP A 185 7.91 4.90 2.48
CA ASP A 185 6.95 3.98 3.14
C ASP A 185 6.65 2.76 2.27
N ILE A 186 7.72 2.13 1.75
CA ILE A 186 7.60 0.87 0.99
C ILE A 186 7.24 -0.26 1.97
N LYS A 187 6.02 -0.79 1.81
CA LYS A 187 5.46 -1.91 2.58
C LYS A 187 4.40 -2.65 1.77
N PRO A 188 4.06 -3.90 2.10
CA PRO A 188 3.12 -4.69 1.31
C PRO A 188 1.72 -4.08 1.19
N GLU A 189 1.25 -3.31 2.18
CA GLU A 189 -0.04 -2.63 2.14
C GLU A 189 -0.11 -1.50 1.11
N ASN A 190 1.05 -0.95 0.70
CA ASN A 190 1.17 0.09 -0.33
C ASN A 190 1.48 -0.47 -1.72
N LEU A 191 1.42 -1.78 -1.89
CA LEU A 191 1.66 -2.53 -3.13
C LEU A 191 0.39 -3.29 -3.49
N LEU A 192 -0.37 -2.75 -4.43
CA LEU A 192 -1.65 -3.32 -4.85
C LEU A 192 -1.45 -4.33 -5.98
N LEU A 193 -2.34 -5.32 -6.10
CA LEU A 193 -2.28 -6.36 -7.12
C LEU A 193 -3.55 -6.39 -7.95
N ASP A 194 -3.40 -6.59 -9.25
CA ASP A 194 -4.49 -6.95 -10.14
C ASP A 194 -4.72 -8.48 -10.16
N THR A 195 -5.69 -8.92 -10.97
CA THR A 195 -6.04 -10.35 -11.12
C THR A 195 -4.99 -11.17 -11.88
N GLU A 196 -4.00 -10.52 -12.49
CA GLU A 196 -2.90 -11.15 -13.22
C GLU A 196 -1.58 -11.12 -12.41
N ASP A 197 -1.64 -10.76 -11.14
CA ASP A 197 -0.48 -10.57 -10.27
C ASP A 197 0.51 -9.50 -10.78
N ASN A 198 0.02 -8.45 -11.43
CA ASN A 198 0.82 -7.26 -11.62
C ASN A 198 0.71 -6.37 -10.40
N VAL A 199 1.85 -5.80 -9.98
CA VAL A 199 1.91 -4.95 -8.78
C VAL A 199 1.88 -3.46 -9.15
N PHE A 200 1.23 -2.68 -8.28
CA PHE A 200 1.07 -1.23 -8.46
C PHE A 200 1.38 -0.51 -7.15
N LEU A 201 2.38 0.35 -7.19
CA LEU A 201 2.80 1.17 -6.05
C LEU A 201 1.80 2.31 -5.82
N CYS A 202 1.41 2.53 -4.56
CA CYS A 202 0.49 3.59 -4.15
C CYS A 202 0.94 4.27 -2.85
N ASP A 203 0.21 5.30 -2.44
CA ASP A 203 0.36 6.04 -1.18
C ASP A 203 1.69 6.81 -1.02
N PHE A 204 1.77 7.94 -1.70
CA PHE A 204 2.92 8.86 -1.65
C PHE A 204 2.87 9.85 -0.48
N GLY A 205 2.05 9.58 0.54
CA GLY A 205 1.83 10.48 1.70
C GLY A 205 3.08 10.78 2.53
N LEU A 206 4.09 9.90 2.51
CA LEU A 206 5.38 10.08 3.18
C LEU A 206 6.54 10.36 2.23
N SER A 207 6.25 10.48 0.94
CA SER A 207 7.27 10.68 -0.10
C SER A 207 7.93 12.07 0.00
N THR A 208 9.16 12.13 -0.47
CA THR A 208 9.95 13.36 -0.45
C THR A 208 10.82 13.50 -1.70
N THR A 209 11.11 14.75 -2.06
CA THR A 209 12.11 15.11 -3.07
C THR A 209 13.50 15.33 -2.47
N SER A 210 13.60 15.33 -1.14
CA SER A 210 14.89 15.50 -0.47
C SER A 210 15.74 14.23 -0.61
N THR A 211 16.93 14.36 -1.18
CA THR A 211 17.92 13.28 -1.29
C THR A 211 18.40 12.76 0.05
N TYR A 212 18.19 13.54 1.12
CA TYR A 212 18.61 13.21 2.47
C TYR A 212 17.51 13.52 3.48
N ILE A 213 17.29 12.60 4.41
CA ILE A 213 16.37 12.75 5.53
C ILE A 213 17.19 13.00 6.81
N LYS A 214 16.69 13.86 7.69
CA LYS A 214 17.28 14.04 9.02
C LYS A 214 17.17 12.72 9.80
N PRO A 215 18.23 12.34 10.56
CA PRO A 215 18.11 11.17 11.44
C PRO A 215 17.04 11.39 12.51
N ASN A 216 16.51 10.30 13.06
CA ASN A 216 15.42 10.29 14.04
C ASN A 216 14.08 10.84 13.52
N VAL A 217 13.88 10.88 12.22
CA VAL A 217 12.57 11.08 11.62
C VAL A 217 11.95 9.70 11.44
N CYS A 218 11.23 9.24 12.47
CA CYS A 218 10.46 7.98 12.43
C CYS A 218 9.23 8.17 11.54
N ILE A 219 9.42 7.99 10.23
CA ILE A 219 8.36 8.05 9.24
C ILE A 219 8.29 6.68 8.55
N GLY A 220 7.10 6.08 8.50
CA GLY A 220 6.84 4.78 7.90
C GLY A 220 6.56 3.66 8.91
N SER A 221 6.25 2.47 8.41
CA SER A 221 5.99 1.28 9.22
C SER A 221 7.27 0.76 9.87
N SER A 222 7.25 0.50 11.19
CA SER A 222 8.42 0.08 11.97
C SER A 222 9.09 -1.19 11.46
N TYR A 223 8.32 -2.13 10.88
CA TYR A 223 8.84 -3.39 10.34
C TYR A 223 9.77 -3.20 9.14
N TYR A 224 9.49 -2.18 8.30
CA TYR A 224 10.18 -1.91 7.04
C TYR A 224 11.15 -0.74 7.14
N MET A 225 11.11 -0.02 8.26
CA MET A 225 11.92 1.18 8.46
C MET A 225 13.39 0.84 8.65
N PRO A 226 14.32 1.53 7.93
CA PRO A 226 15.75 1.28 8.08
C PRO A 226 16.28 1.81 9.41
N PRO A 227 17.37 1.22 9.95
CA PRO A 227 17.90 1.53 11.27
C PRO A 227 18.33 3.00 11.42
N GLU A 228 18.83 3.61 10.35
CA GLU A 228 19.25 5.01 10.37
C GLU A 228 18.10 6.01 10.55
N ARG A 229 16.85 5.59 10.33
CA ARG A 229 15.66 6.42 10.61
C ARG A 229 15.12 6.21 12.01
N ILE A 230 15.36 5.03 12.61
CA ILE A 230 14.79 4.65 13.92
C ILE A 230 15.67 5.17 15.06
N SER A 231 16.95 4.79 15.06
CA SER A 231 17.87 5.13 16.12
C SER A 231 19.14 5.76 15.57
N PHE A 232 19.32 7.00 15.93
CA PHE A 232 20.57 7.70 15.71
C PHE A 232 21.41 7.63 16.98
N ASP A 233 22.42 6.74 17.01
CA ASP A 233 23.40 6.72 18.07
C ASP A 233 24.26 8.00 17.94
N GLY A 234 23.89 9.04 18.71
CA GLY A 234 24.52 10.37 18.71
C GLY A 234 26.01 10.42 19.08
N ARG A 235 26.66 9.25 19.17
CA ARG A 235 28.12 9.13 19.35
C ARG A 235 28.85 9.43 18.06
N VAL A 236 28.77 10.66 17.62
CA VAL A 236 29.77 11.19 16.69
C VAL A 236 31.08 11.31 17.49
N SER A 237 32.08 10.49 17.14
CA SER A 237 33.46 10.76 17.53
C SER A 237 33.74 12.21 17.22
N SER A 238 33.94 13.00 18.27
CA SER A 238 34.35 14.40 18.21
C SER A 238 35.77 14.48 17.70
N SER A 239 35.98 14.35 16.38
CA SER A 239 37.20 14.83 15.77
C SER A 239 37.15 16.35 15.83
N LYS A 240 38.05 16.91 16.68
CA LYS A 240 38.30 18.33 16.81
C LYS A 240 38.93 18.86 15.52
N SER A 241 38.14 19.12 14.51
CA SER A 241 38.51 19.94 13.37
C SER A 241 37.32 20.81 13.00
N GLY A 242 37.53 22.13 13.12
CA GLY A 242 36.52 23.17 12.93
C GLY A 242 35.97 23.15 11.48
N GLY A 243 34.85 22.52 11.29
CA GLY A 243 34.05 22.54 10.09
C GLY A 243 32.60 22.40 10.50
N HIS A 244 31.71 23.12 9.84
CA HIS A 244 30.26 23.10 10.10
C HIS A 244 29.77 21.69 10.36
N LYS A 245 29.19 21.44 11.54
CA LYS A 245 28.52 20.18 11.91
C LYS A 245 27.30 19.99 10.99
N LEU A 246 27.52 19.46 9.77
CA LEU A 246 26.44 18.86 9.00
C LEU A 246 26.04 17.61 9.81
N GLY A 247 24.91 17.65 10.51
CA GLY A 247 24.33 16.48 11.16
C GLY A 247 24.33 15.34 10.16
N LYS A 248 24.69 14.11 10.58
CA LYS A 248 24.65 12.95 9.69
C LYS A 248 23.27 12.90 9.06
N VAL A 249 23.20 12.92 7.74
CA VAL A 249 21.96 12.82 6.97
C VAL A 249 21.89 11.42 6.35
N CYS A 250 20.70 10.85 6.29
CA CYS A 250 20.44 9.51 5.75
C CYS A 250 19.98 9.64 4.30
N PRO A 251 20.64 8.96 3.33
CA PRO A 251 20.17 8.96 1.94
C PRO A 251 18.78 8.39 1.84
N SER A 252 17.86 9.11 1.21
CA SER A 252 16.44 8.71 1.11
C SER A 252 16.25 7.42 0.30
N CYS A 253 16.93 7.29 -0.86
CA CYS A 253 16.87 6.10 -1.71
C CYS A 253 17.34 4.82 -0.99
N ASN A 254 18.35 4.92 -0.12
CA ASN A 254 18.88 3.75 0.59
C ASN A 254 17.89 3.24 1.65
N GLY A 255 17.00 4.10 2.16
CA GLY A 255 15.91 3.66 3.04
C GLY A 255 14.90 2.79 2.31
N ASP A 256 14.52 3.15 1.09
CA ASP A 256 13.62 2.35 0.26
C ASP A 256 14.23 0.99 -0.11
N LEU A 257 15.55 0.94 -0.37
CA LEU A 257 16.28 -0.32 -0.61
C LEU A 257 16.23 -1.27 0.59
N TRP A 258 16.39 -0.76 1.81
CA TRP A 258 16.22 -1.58 3.02
C TRP A 258 14.83 -2.20 3.08
N SER A 259 13.80 -1.40 2.84
CA SER A 259 12.41 -1.87 2.85
C SER A 259 12.17 -2.96 1.79
N LEU A 260 12.77 -2.85 0.59
CA LEU A 260 12.74 -3.90 -0.43
C LEU A 260 13.35 -5.21 0.06
N GLY A 261 14.46 -5.16 0.82
CA GLY A 261 15.06 -6.35 1.42
C GLY A 261 14.10 -7.09 2.36
N ILE A 262 13.34 -6.35 3.17
CA ILE A 262 12.32 -6.94 4.05
C ILE A 262 11.14 -7.50 3.25
N ILE A 263 10.68 -6.81 2.21
CA ILE A 263 9.63 -7.31 1.31
C ILE A 263 10.04 -8.61 0.62
N LEU A 264 11.28 -8.72 0.18
CA LEU A 264 11.76 -9.96 -0.47
C LEU A 264 11.78 -11.14 0.51
N ILE A 265 12.08 -10.89 1.79
CA ILE A 265 11.93 -11.89 2.86
C ILE A 265 10.45 -12.24 3.06
N ASN A 266 9.54 -11.25 3.06
CA ASN A 266 8.12 -11.52 3.20
C ASN A 266 7.57 -12.39 2.07
N LEU A 267 7.92 -12.08 0.81
CA LEU A 267 7.50 -12.85 -0.38
C LEU A 267 7.95 -14.32 -0.34
N THR A 268 9.12 -14.58 0.26
CA THR A 268 9.75 -15.90 0.22
C THR A 268 9.56 -16.71 1.50
N CYS A 269 9.48 -16.05 2.67
CA CYS A 269 9.44 -16.67 3.98
C CYS A 269 8.15 -16.38 4.78
N ILE A 270 7.28 -15.50 4.31
CA ILE A 270 6.03 -15.03 5.00
C ILE A 270 6.32 -14.52 6.42
N ARG A 271 7.42 -13.87 6.64
CA ARG A 271 7.87 -13.39 7.96
C ARG A 271 8.62 -12.08 7.86
N ASN A 272 8.56 -11.30 8.93
CA ASN A 272 9.52 -10.23 9.17
C ASN A 272 10.69 -10.80 10.00
N PRO A 273 11.92 -10.40 9.70
CA PRO A 273 13.08 -10.85 10.47
C PRO A 273 13.13 -10.24 11.89
N TRP A 274 12.54 -9.06 12.07
CA TRP A 274 12.41 -8.31 13.32
C TRP A 274 11.15 -7.45 13.31
N LEU A 275 10.74 -6.92 14.46
CA LEU A 275 9.63 -5.98 14.58
C LEU A 275 10.10 -4.53 14.32
N LYS A 276 11.37 -4.26 14.63
CA LYS A 276 11.96 -2.92 14.51
C LYS A 276 13.48 -3.05 14.34
N ALA A 277 14.05 -2.32 13.40
CA ALA A 277 15.50 -2.32 13.23
C ALA A 277 16.20 -1.43 14.30
N ASP A 278 15.91 -1.70 15.56
CA ASP A 278 16.47 -1.03 16.74
C ASP A 278 17.09 -2.05 17.70
N LYS A 279 18.41 -1.93 17.93
CA LYS A 279 19.17 -2.84 18.80
C LYS A 279 18.79 -2.76 20.29
N THR A 280 18.05 -1.74 20.72
CA THR A 280 17.59 -1.56 22.10
C THR A 280 16.18 -2.08 22.32
N GLU A 281 15.38 -2.16 21.25
CA GLU A 281 13.98 -2.58 21.31
C GLU A 281 13.74 -3.98 20.72
N ASP A 282 14.63 -4.46 19.84
CA ASP A 282 14.48 -5.76 19.17
C ASP A 282 15.74 -6.62 19.29
N ASN A 283 15.62 -7.75 19.98
CA ASN A 283 16.72 -8.66 20.23
C ASN A 283 17.24 -9.34 18.96
N THR A 284 16.34 -9.68 18.02
CA THR A 284 16.77 -10.32 16.76
C THR A 284 17.61 -9.35 15.95
N TYR A 285 17.16 -8.09 15.88
CA TYR A 285 17.94 -7.05 15.22
C TYR A 285 19.26 -6.78 15.95
N TYR A 286 19.28 -6.79 17.29
CA TYR A 286 20.54 -6.67 18.06
C TYR A 286 21.53 -7.75 17.64
N TYR A 287 21.13 -9.03 17.60
CA TYR A 287 22.02 -10.11 17.20
C TYR A 287 22.44 -10.00 15.73
N PHE A 288 21.53 -9.58 14.84
CA PHE A 288 21.86 -9.31 13.45
C PHE A 288 22.98 -8.27 13.30
N THR A 289 23.01 -7.24 14.15
CA THR A 289 24.12 -6.25 14.12
C THR A 289 25.46 -6.79 14.60
N LYS A 290 25.47 -7.93 15.30
CA LYS A 290 26.68 -8.62 15.76
C LYS A 290 27.15 -9.69 14.79
N ASP A 291 26.21 -10.51 14.32
CA ASP A 291 26.42 -11.57 13.35
C ASP A 291 25.22 -11.66 12.41
N PRO A 292 25.35 -11.17 11.16
CA PRO A 292 24.26 -11.27 10.17
C PRO A 292 23.83 -12.71 9.85
N ASN A 293 24.66 -13.74 10.14
CA ASN A 293 24.32 -15.16 9.94
C ASN A 293 23.12 -15.60 10.76
N ILE A 294 22.69 -14.83 11.76
CA ILE A 294 21.44 -15.07 12.50
C ILE A 294 20.25 -15.24 11.54
N LEU A 295 20.22 -14.54 10.42
CA LEU A 295 19.15 -14.69 9.43
C LEU A 295 19.03 -16.11 8.89
N LYS A 296 20.15 -16.82 8.65
CA LYS A 296 20.12 -18.24 8.23
C LYS A 296 19.65 -19.19 9.34
N GLN A 297 19.72 -18.78 10.59
CA GLN A 297 19.27 -19.58 11.73
C GLN A 297 17.75 -19.44 11.95
N ILE A 298 17.17 -18.27 11.64
CA ILE A 298 15.76 -17.99 11.89
C ILE A 298 14.85 -18.09 10.66
N LEU A 299 15.46 -18.06 9.46
CA LEU A 299 14.74 -18.11 8.17
C LEU A 299 15.32 -19.26 7.31
N PRO A 300 14.51 -19.92 6.47
CA PRO A 300 14.94 -21.02 5.61
C PRO A 300 15.65 -20.50 4.36
N LEU A 301 16.67 -19.65 4.51
CA LEU A 301 17.37 -19.00 3.40
C LEU A 301 18.34 -19.95 2.70
N SER A 302 18.34 -19.93 1.36
CA SER A 302 19.44 -20.49 0.58
C SER A 302 20.71 -19.64 0.74
N ASP A 303 21.87 -20.20 0.37
CA ASP A 303 23.13 -19.45 0.40
C ASP A 303 23.14 -18.29 -0.58
N ASP A 304 22.55 -18.48 -1.79
CA ASP A 304 22.41 -17.43 -2.80
C ASP A 304 21.55 -16.28 -2.27
N PHE A 305 20.40 -16.60 -1.67
CA PHE A 305 19.50 -15.59 -1.15
C PHE A 305 20.08 -14.86 0.06
N TYR A 306 20.73 -15.59 0.96
CA TYR A 306 21.45 -14.96 2.08
C TYR A 306 22.55 -14.01 1.59
N SER A 307 23.33 -14.42 0.58
CA SER A 307 24.35 -13.55 -0.04
C SER A 307 23.74 -12.26 -0.58
N LEU A 308 22.61 -12.35 -1.28
CA LEU A 308 21.87 -11.17 -1.78
C LEU A 308 21.40 -10.28 -0.61
N LEU A 309 20.72 -10.85 0.39
CA LEU A 309 20.22 -10.12 1.54
C LEU A 309 21.35 -9.39 2.31
N SER A 310 22.53 -10.02 2.42
CA SER A 310 23.68 -9.42 3.08
C SER A 310 24.21 -8.15 2.41
N LYS A 311 23.94 -7.97 1.11
CA LYS A 311 24.27 -6.74 0.36
C LYS A 311 23.21 -5.63 0.48
N ILE A 312 21.96 -6.02 0.72
CA ILE A 312 20.83 -5.08 0.86
C ILE A 312 20.68 -4.60 2.29
N LEU A 313 20.69 -5.54 3.26
CA LEU A 313 20.44 -5.27 4.68
C LEU A 313 21.73 -4.82 5.41
N GLN A 314 22.46 -3.89 4.80
CA GLN A 314 23.61 -3.25 5.42
C GLN A 314 23.17 -2.19 6.41
N VAL A 315 23.67 -2.27 7.66
CA VAL A 315 23.39 -1.28 8.73
C VAL A 315 23.85 0.10 8.31
N ASN A 316 25.05 0.19 7.67
CA ASN A 316 25.48 1.44 7.05
C ASN A 316 24.81 1.60 5.67
N PRO A 317 23.92 2.60 5.49
CA PRO A 317 23.19 2.76 4.22
C PRO A 317 24.10 2.95 3.00
N LYS A 318 25.31 3.48 3.17
CA LYS A 318 26.27 3.68 2.06
C LYS A 318 26.85 2.38 1.51
N ASN A 319 26.76 1.30 2.27
CA ASN A 319 27.27 -0.02 1.86
C ASN A 319 26.20 -0.87 1.18
N ARG A 320 24.96 -0.39 1.09
CA ARG A 320 23.88 -1.09 0.40
C ARG A 320 24.14 -1.10 -1.10
N MET A 321 23.89 -2.23 -1.72
CA MET A 321 23.96 -2.36 -3.19
C MET A 321 22.99 -1.39 -3.87
N SER A 322 23.22 -1.10 -5.14
CA SER A 322 22.29 -0.27 -5.92
C SER A 322 21.01 -1.03 -6.31
N LEU A 323 19.96 -0.29 -6.63
CA LEU A 323 18.69 -0.88 -7.08
C LEU A 323 18.85 -1.66 -8.39
N GLN A 324 19.69 -1.17 -9.30
CA GLN A 324 19.98 -1.83 -10.57
C GLN A 324 20.74 -3.17 -10.39
N GLU A 325 21.69 -3.20 -9.44
CA GLU A 325 22.39 -4.46 -9.08
C GLU A 325 21.43 -5.45 -8.45
N LEU A 326 20.54 -4.96 -7.53
CA LEU A 326 19.50 -5.79 -6.91
C LEU A 326 18.60 -6.44 -7.96
N MET A 327 18.11 -5.68 -8.92
CA MET A 327 17.25 -6.19 -10.01
C MET A 327 17.95 -7.28 -10.81
N LYS A 328 19.24 -7.12 -11.15
CA LYS A 328 20.02 -8.12 -11.89
C LYS A 328 20.22 -9.38 -11.06
N GLU A 329 20.61 -9.25 -9.79
CA GLU A 329 20.84 -10.41 -8.92
C GLU A 329 19.56 -11.20 -8.67
N VAL A 330 18.42 -10.54 -8.41
CA VAL A 330 17.13 -11.23 -8.28
C VAL A 330 16.71 -11.93 -9.57
N SER A 331 16.97 -11.36 -10.72
CA SER A 331 16.65 -12.01 -12.00
C SER A 331 17.44 -13.31 -12.21
N SER A 332 18.67 -13.35 -11.75
CA SER A 332 19.60 -14.49 -11.94
C SER A 332 19.58 -15.50 -10.79
N ILE A 333 19.07 -15.17 -9.61
CA ILE A 333 19.05 -16.08 -8.46
C ILE A 333 18.38 -17.41 -8.78
N THR A 334 18.94 -18.51 -8.32
CA THR A 334 18.46 -19.87 -8.61
C THR A 334 17.75 -20.54 -7.44
N SER A 335 17.84 -19.98 -6.25
CA SER A 335 17.15 -20.47 -5.05
C SER A 335 16.91 -19.35 -4.05
N PHE A 336 15.71 -19.30 -3.46
CA PHE A 336 15.40 -18.41 -2.36
C PHE A 336 15.45 -19.11 -1.00
N THR A 337 15.06 -20.38 -0.97
CA THR A 337 15.01 -21.17 0.26
C THR A 337 15.91 -22.39 0.16
N ASN A 338 16.36 -22.92 1.29
CA ASN A 338 17.19 -24.13 1.33
C ASN A 338 16.41 -25.43 1.05
N GLU A 339 15.08 -25.38 1.17
CA GLU A 339 14.17 -26.50 0.91
C GLU A 339 12.84 -26.02 0.34
N GLY A 340 12.02 -26.95 -0.18
CA GLY A 340 10.70 -26.65 -0.69
C GLY A 340 10.68 -26.04 -2.11
N PRO A 341 9.52 -25.53 -2.57
CA PRO A 341 9.32 -25.09 -3.96
C PRO A 341 10.23 -23.94 -4.40
N LEU A 342 10.63 -23.08 -3.47
CA LEU A 342 11.50 -21.94 -3.77
C LEU A 342 13.00 -22.27 -3.72
N SER A 343 13.38 -23.54 -3.48
CA SER A 343 14.78 -24.00 -3.48
C SER A 343 15.35 -24.18 -4.88
N LYS A 344 14.50 -24.21 -5.91
CA LYS A 344 14.91 -24.32 -7.32
C LYS A 344 14.05 -23.37 -8.16
N VAL A 345 14.60 -22.24 -8.54
CA VAL A 345 13.92 -21.22 -9.34
C VAL A 345 14.75 -20.92 -10.58
N PRO A 346 14.21 -21.05 -11.79
CA PRO A 346 14.97 -20.77 -12.98
C PRO A 346 15.36 -19.27 -13.07
N PRO A 347 16.56 -18.94 -13.59
CA PRO A 347 16.91 -17.58 -13.91
C PRO A 347 15.97 -17.03 -15.01
N LEU A 348 15.74 -15.73 -15.02
CA LEU A 348 14.93 -15.11 -16.08
C LEU A 348 15.74 -14.94 -17.36
N SER A 349 15.10 -15.21 -18.50
CA SER A 349 15.65 -14.79 -19.78
C SER A 349 15.67 -13.25 -19.90
N LYS A 350 16.55 -12.72 -20.75
CA LYS A 350 16.65 -11.27 -20.97
C LYS A 350 15.32 -10.64 -21.38
N SER A 351 14.55 -11.27 -22.27
CA SER A 351 13.27 -10.78 -22.73
C SER A 351 12.20 -10.72 -21.62
N VAL A 352 12.17 -11.72 -20.74
CA VAL A 352 11.25 -11.74 -19.60
C VAL A 352 11.64 -10.68 -18.56
N TYR A 353 12.93 -10.54 -18.28
CA TYR A 353 13.43 -9.48 -17.40
C TYR A 353 13.03 -8.09 -17.93
N GLU A 354 13.32 -7.81 -19.20
CA GLU A 354 12.98 -6.52 -19.84
C GLU A 354 11.47 -6.23 -19.80
N LYS A 355 10.63 -7.27 -20.00
CA LYS A 355 9.18 -7.13 -19.86
C LYS A 355 8.76 -6.71 -18.45
N PHE A 356 9.41 -7.22 -17.41
CA PHE A 356 9.04 -6.88 -16.03
C PHE A 356 9.52 -5.50 -15.61
N VAL A 357 10.70 -5.07 -16.11
CA VAL A 357 11.32 -3.80 -15.68
C VAL A 357 11.06 -2.62 -16.60
N SER A 358 10.45 -2.84 -17.78
CA SER A 358 10.06 -1.73 -18.66
C SER A 358 9.06 -0.80 -17.97
N PRO A 359 9.25 0.52 -18.04
CA PRO A 359 8.30 1.49 -17.50
C PRO A 359 7.00 1.61 -18.31
N VAL A 360 6.98 1.09 -19.55
CA VAL A 360 5.85 1.17 -20.49
C VAL A 360 5.31 -0.22 -20.79
N ASP A 361 3.99 -0.34 -20.97
CA ASP A 361 3.34 -1.56 -21.45
C ASP A 361 3.65 -1.81 -22.93
N ASN A 362 4.57 -2.73 -23.20
CA ASN A 362 4.92 -3.13 -24.58
C ASN A 362 3.89 -4.10 -25.21
N THR A 363 2.79 -4.40 -24.53
CA THR A 363 1.76 -5.34 -25.04
C THR A 363 0.78 -4.71 -26.01
N ASN A 364 0.81 -3.38 -26.18
CA ASN A 364 -0.01 -2.63 -27.11
C ASN A 364 0.86 -1.78 -28.04
N GLU A 365 1.43 -2.42 -29.09
CA GLU A 365 2.12 -1.68 -30.17
C GLU A 365 1.20 -0.71 -30.94
N ASN A 366 -0.11 -0.68 -30.65
CA ASN A 366 -1.12 0.18 -31.29
C ASN A 366 -1.80 1.20 -30.37
N LEU A 367 -1.43 1.27 -29.09
CA LEU A 367 -1.83 2.38 -28.24
C LEU A 367 -0.62 3.27 -28.06
N SER A 368 -0.66 4.47 -28.67
CA SER A 368 0.21 5.58 -28.32
C SER A 368 0.37 5.64 -26.78
N PRO A 369 1.53 6.12 -26.25
CA PRO A 369 1.70 6.31 -24.81
C PRO A 369 0.43 6.91 -24.30
N LYS A 370 -0.13 6.35 -23.20
CA LYS A 370 -1.46 6.71 -22.67
C LYS A 370 -1.58 8.24 -22.70
N SER A 371 -1.86 8.77 -23.87
CA SER A 371 -2.30 10.14 -24.04
C SER A 371 -3.68 10.14 -23.43
N TYR A 372 -3.75 10.41 -22.14
CA TYR A 372 -4.98 10.86 -21.54
C TYR A 372 -5.31 12.17 -22.27
N VAL A 373 -6.01 12.01 -23.40
CA VAL A 373 -6.72 13.10 -24.01
C VAL A 373 -7.69 13.55 -22.92
N TYR A 374 -7.31 14.61 -22.23
CA TYR A 374 -8.25 15.41 -21.48
C TYR A 374 -9.30 15.86 -22.50
N MET A 375 -10.37 15.06 -22.62
CA MET A 375 -11.57 15.53 -23.30
C MET A 375 -12.15 16.63 -22.44
N HIS A 376 -11.58 17.81 -22.57
CA HIS A 376 -12.30 19.05 -22.35
C HIS A 376 -13.37 19.14 -23.44
N ASP A 377 -14.47 18.44 -23.24
CA ASP A 377 -15.71 18.71 -23.96
C ASP A 377 -16.32 20.02 -23.42
N SER A 378 -15.57 21.11 -23.67
CA SER A 378 -16.09 22.48 -23.56
C SER A 378 -17.10 22.83 -24.67
N LYS A 379 -17.52 21.85 -25.49
CA LYS A 379 -18.52 22.05 -26.55
C LYS A 379 -19.90 21.45 -26.27
N ALA A 380 -20.07 20.63 -25.24
CA ALA A 380 -21.39 20.06 -24.88
C ALA A 380 -22.26 20.97 -23.98
N ALA A 381 -21.73 22.08 -23.51
CA ALA A 381 -22.49 23.01 -22.62
C ALA A 381 -23.23 24.12 -23.36
N LYS A 382 -23.24 24.15 -24.70
CA LYS A 382 -23.87 25.25 -25.47
C LYS A 382 -25.13 24.89 -26.25
N ASN A 383 -25.67 23.66 -26.21
CA ASN A 383 -26.85 23.25 -26.95
C ASN A 383 -27.92 22.58 -26.10
N LEU A 384 -28.27 23.17 -24.97
CA LEU A 384 -29.55 22.93 -24.28
C LEU A 384 -30.23 24.28 -24.08
N SER A 385 -30.55 24.92 -25.19
CA SER A 385 -31.56 25.95 -25.24
C SER A 385 -32.93 25.30 -25.23
N TYR A 386 -33.74 25.70 -24.29
CA TYR A 386 -35.16 25.44 -24.18
C TYR A 386 -35.89 25.61 -25.52
N THR A 387 -36.57 24.55 -25.97
CA THR A 387 -37.77 24.69 -26.80
C THR A 387 -38.96 24.21 -26.00
N SER A 388 -39.73 25.18 -25.52
CA SER A 388 -41.11 25.01 -25.11
C SER A 388 -41.95 24.74 -26.35
N SER A 389 -42.65 23.65 -26.41
CA SER A 389 -43.84 23.49 -27.25
C SER A 389 -44.92 22.81 -26.43
N SER A 390 -45.95 23.57 -26.21
CA SER A 390 -47.29 23.20 -25.81
C SER A 390 -47.97 22.34 -26.88
N GLU A 391 -48.84 21.46 -26.46
CA GLU A 391 -50.05 20.90 -27.11
C GLU A 391 -50.30 19.53 -26.44
N GLU A 392 -51.36 19.21 -25.93
CA GLU A 392 -52.79 19.38 -25.87
C GLU A 392 -53.34 18.07 -25.27
N GLU A 393 -54.41 18.26 -24.51
CA GLU A 393 -55.17 17.23 -23.79
C GLU A 393 -55.80 16.21 -24.74
N ASP A 394 -55.93 14.96 -24.27
CA ASP A 394 -57.19 14.20 -24.42
C ASP A 394 -57.31 13.16 -23.30
N GLY A 395 -58.39 13.24 -22.59
CA GLY A 395 -58.76 12.38 -21.48
C GLY A 395 -59.56 11.15 -21.94
N ILE A 396 -59.46 10.11 -21.16
CA ILE A 396 -60.58 9.15 -20.98
C ILE A 396 -60.58 8.67 -19.54
N LYS A 397 -61.79 8.67 -18.96
CA LYS A 397 -62.17 8.29 -17.61
C LYS A 397 -62.42 6.77 -17.49
N GLU A 398 -62.44 6.38 -16.19
CA GLU A 398 -63.29 5.39 -15.54
C GLU A 398 -62.74 4.00 -15.25
N GLY A 399 -62.92 3.67 -13.98
CA GLY A 399 -63.02 2.31 -13.46
C GLY A 399 -62.59 2.17 -11.98
N ILE A 400 -63.52 2.54 -11.06
CA ILE A 400 -63.51 2.23 -9.65
C ILE A 400 -63.79 0.73 -9.50
N ASP A 401 -63.11 -0.01 -8.60
CA ASP A 401 -63.75 -0.96 -7.68
C ASP A 401 -62.88 -1.24 -6.47
N ASP A 402 -63.48 -1.04 -5.32
CA ASP A 402 -63.07 -1.46 -3.97
C ASP A 402 -63.14 -2.97 -3.84
N ASP A 403 -62.27 -3.58 -3.08
CA ASP A 403 -62.73 -4.53 -2.08
C ASP A 403 -61.75 -4.71 -0.89
N ASN A 404 -62.38 -4.74 0.28
CA ASN A 404 -61.89 -4.95 1.62
C ASN A 404 -61.51 -6.39 1.93
N GLY A 405 -60.55 -6.60 2.77
CA GLY A 405 -60.34 -7.93 3.37
C GLY A 405 -59.26 -7.98 4.44
N SER A 406 -59.55 -7.44 5.61
CA SER A 406 -58.81 -7.68 6.86
C SER A 406 -58.90 -9.16 7.31
N ARG A 407 -57.80 -9.74 7.80
CA ARG A 407 -57.84 -10.64 8.96
C ARG A 407 -56.45 -10.76 9.65
N SER A 408 -56.50 -10.45 10.91
CA SER A 408 -55.57 -10.71 12.00
C SER A 408 -55.38 -12.20 12.29
N GLY A 409 -54.20 -12.57 12.78
CA GLY A 409 -53.92 -13.87 13.38
C GLY A 409 -52.55 -13.90 14.03
N SER A 410 -52.58 -13.85 15.34
CA SER A 410 -51.46 -13.89 16.27
C SER A 410 -51.07 -15.32 16.69
N PHE A 411 -49.86 -15.40 17.29
CA PHE A 411 -49.35 -16.40 18.26
C PHE A 411 -48.66 -17.67 17.72
N GLY A 412 -47.49 -17.89 18.27
CA GLY A 412 -46.95 -19.22 18.49
C GLY A 412 -45.44 -19.30 18.62
N THR A 413 -44.89 -19.02 19.78
CA THR A 413 -43.57 -19.48 20.24
C THR A 413 -43.58 -20.99 20.39
N LEU A 414 -42.54 -21.69 19.95
CA LEU A 414 -42.11 -22.96 20.50
C LEU A 414 -40.63 -23.22 20.17
N ASP A 415 -39.84 -23.32 21.23
CA ASP A 415 -38.53 -23.95 21.30
C ASP A 415 -38.62 -25.42 20.90
N THR A 416 -37.65 -25.93 20.18
CA THR A 416 -37.07 -27.25 20.42
C THR A 416 -35.73 -27.43 19.67
N ASP A 417 -34.77 -27.72 20.46
CA ASP A 417 -33.48 -28.34 20.28
C ASP A 417 -33.56 -29.64 19.45
N THR A 418 -32.78 -29.80 18.40
CA THR A 418 -32.28 -31.10 17.95
C THR A 418 -31.01 -30.94 17.11
N GLY A 419 -29.94 -31.48 17.64
CA GLY A 419 -28.65 -31.61 16.99
C GLY A 419 -28.73 -32.59 15.78
N LEU A 420 -27.96 -32.22 14.77
CA LEU A 420 -27.56 -33.15 13.72
C LEU A 420 -26.05 -32.95 13.44
N HIS A 421 -25.27 -33.90 13.97
CA HIS A 421 -23.91 -34.18 13.55
C HIS A 421 -23.90 -34.52 12.08
N SER A 422 -23.21 -33.75 11.25
CA SER A 422 -22.72 -34.18 9.95
C SER A 422 -21.20 -34.25 10.01
N SER A 423 -20.72 -35.48 10.01
CA SER A 423 -19.32 -35.87 9.87
C SER A 423 -18.83 -35.45 8.48
N PHE A 424 -17.95 -34.44 8.43
CA PHE A 424 -17.05 -34.23 7.27
C PHE A 424 -15.74 -34.95 7.53
N THR A 425 -15.45 -35.92 6.72
CA THR A 425 -14.16 -36.60 6.63
C THR A 425 -13.12 -35.63 6.13
N SER A 426 -12.19 -35.26 7.01
CA SER A 426 -11.01 -34.49 6.67
C SER A 426 -10.04 -35.36 5.87
N THR A 427 -9.89 -35.09 4.59
CA THR A 427 -8.69 -35.44 3.84
C THR A 427 -7.56 -34.52 4.32
N SER A 428 -6.68 -35.09 5.15
CA SER A 428 -5.46 -34.41 5.63
C SER A 428 -4.53 -34.19 4.45
N CYS A 429 -4.32 -32.92 4.08
CA CYS A 429 -3.26 -32.52 3.19
C CYS A 429 -1.91 -32.59 3.91
N GLU A 430 -0.88 -33.14 3.25
CA GLU A 430 0.49 -33.25 3.77
C GLU A 430 1.14 -31.88 4.13
N SER A 431 0.51 -30.76 3.75
CA SER A 431 0.92 -29.39 4.09
C SER A 431 0.89 -29.06 5.59
N ASP A 432 0.04 -29.73 6.38
CA ASP A 432 -0.06 -29.47 7.84
C ASP A 432 1.15 -29.99 8.62
N ASN A 433 1.85 -30.99 8.07
CA ASN A 433 3.07 -31.53 8.68
C ASN A 433 4.29 -30.61 8.49
N GLU A 434 4.37 -29.85 7.41
CA GLU A 434 5.47 -28.88 7.19
C GLU A 434 5.27 -27.62 8.02
N CYS A 435 4.05 -27.14 8.14
CA CYS A 435 3.73 -25.98 8.98
C CYS A 435 4.00 -26.25 10.46
N SER A 436 3.70 -27.47 10.95
CA SER A 436 4.03 -27.90 12.30
C SER A 436 5.53 -28.05 12.55
N LYS A 437 6.30 -28.48 11.55
CA LYS A 437 7.77 -28.55 11.63
C LYS A 437 8.41 -27.16 11.70
N ILE A 438 7.88 -26.19 10.95
CA ILE A 438 8.35 -24.80 10.98
C ILE A 438 8.00 -24.15 12.31
N SER A 439 6.78 -24.36 12.83
CA SER A 439 6.37 -23.89 14.16
C SER A 439 7.21 -24.50 15.28
N ASN A 440 7.55 -25.79 15.19
CA ASN A 440 8.45 -26.47 16.14
C ASN A 440 9.90 -25.98 16.07
N LYS A 441 10.42 -25.64 14.87
CA LYS A 441 11.74 -25.00 14.72
C LYS A 441 11.78 -23.61 15.36
N PHE A 442 10.66 -22.84 15.30
CA PHE A 442 10.58 -21.53 15.94
C PHE A 442 10.51 -21.63 17.46
N SER A 443 9.72 -22.57 18.00
CA SER A 443 9.68 -22.90 19.42
C SER A 443 11.05 -23.39 19.93
N LEU A 444 11.77 -24.15 19.14
CA LEU A 444 13.15 -24.60 19.44
C LEU A 444 14.15 -23.43 19.39
N PHE A 445 13.93 -22.45 18.50
CA PHE A 445 14.72 -21.22 18.42
C PHE A 445 14.49 -20.33 19.64
N GLU A 446 13.24 -20.07 20.03
CA GLU A 446 12.94 -19.35 21.27
C GLU A 446 13.57 -20.02 22.50
N LYS A 447 13.56 -21.35 22.56
CA LYS A 447 14.20 -22.11 23.62
C LYS A 447 15.73 -21.94 23.61
N LYS A 448 16.39 -22.10 22.47
CA LYS A 448 17.84 -21.85 22.30
C LYS A 448 18.21 -20.38 22.54
N PHE A 449 17.36 -19.45 22.11
CA PHE A 449 17.55 -18.03 22.34
C PHE A 449 17.49 -17.67 23.82
N ASN A 450 16.56 -18.27 24.56
CA ASN A 450 16.46 -18.10 26.02
C ASN A 450 17.64 -18.76 26.75
N GLU A 451 18.17 -19.89 26.26
CA GLU A 451 19.37 -20.54 26.78
C GLU A 451 20.64 -19.69 26.58
N LEU A 452 20.80 -19.07 25.40
CA LEU A 452 21.90 -18.12 25.12
C LEU A 452 21.80 -16.85 25.99
N ARG A 453 20.59 -16.37 26.26
CA ARG A 453 20.33 -15.24 27.14
C ARG A 453 20.71 -15.54 28.58
N MET A 454 20.46 -16.76 29.04
CA MET A 454 20.83 -17.19 30.41
C MET A 454 22.34 -17.41 30.56
N SER A 455 23.03 -17.87 29.50
CA SER A 455 24.50 -18.06 29.52
C SER A 455 25.27 -16.73 29.49
N SER A 456 24.70 -15.66 28.89
CA SER A 456 25.34 -14.33 28.88
C SER A 456 25.18 -13.56 30.18
N SER A 457 24.20 -13.89 31.00
CA SER A 457 24.01 -13.30 32.34
C SER A 457 24.94 -13.91 33.42
N SER A 458 25.61 -15.03 33.13
CA SER A 458 26.57 -15.67 34.03
C SER A 458 28.04 -15.22 33.82
N LEU A 459 28.28 -14.30 32.89
CA LEU A 459 29.63 -13.74 32.61
C LEU A 459 29.84 -12.30 33.13
N THR A 460 28.91 -11.80 33.98
CA THR A 460 29.02 -10.50 34.66
C THR A 460 28.80 -10.69 36.17
N ASN A 461 29.63 -11.55 36.77
CA ASN A 461 29.93 -11.52 38.22
C ASN A 461 31.44 -11.69 38.41
#